data_91d568f4413d34122ec11f1d0c31f3d5
#
_entry.id   91d568f4413d34122ec11f1d0c31f3d5
#
_cell.length_a   1.000
_cell.length_b   1.000
_cell.length_c   1.000
_cell.angle_alpha   90.00
_cell.angle_beta   90.00
_cell.angle_gamma   90.00
#
_symmetry.space_group_name_H-M   'P 1'
#
loop_
_entity.id
_entity.type
_entity.pdbx_description
1 polymer ?
#
loop_
_entity_poly.entity_id
_entity_poly.type
_entity_poly.pdbx_seq_one_letter_code
_entity_poly.pdbx_strand_id
1 'polypeptide(L)'
;MSVYLNTQDPGGRRPVGAGFLVAGLVAIALGLLLPLLLGSFSQRQALLLALVEAVCLVVVGIGVLLMARRLRASHDALWALARRDELTGVGNYRSLQERLAEEIGRHRRHGREFALVLLDLDGFKAINERFGHLEGDRLLAEIGVALSDEVRAEDSVFRQGGDEFAVIVPEANAEEAEEVARRLRGRVARRGFGSDEQRPVSAATGFAMFPADGESADALLGFADADLFAAKRAP
;
A
#
# COMPACT_ATOMS: atom_id res chain seq x y z
N MET A 1 25.44 -24.10 23.46
CA MET A 1 26.55 -23.75 22.53
C MET A 1 25.99 -22.85 21.50
N SER A 2 26.26 -21.56 21.69
CA SER A 2 25.64 -20.39 21.09
C SER A 2 26.25 -20.14 19.71
N VAL A 3 25.43 -19.90 18.67
CA VAL A 3 25.85 -19.26 17.44
C VAL A 3 24.92 -18.08 17.15
N TYR A 4 25.32 -16.92 17.65
CA TYR A 4 24.80 -15.64 17.19
C TYR A 4 25.34 -15.37 15.79
N LEU A 5 24.50 -15.45 14.76
CA LEU A 5 24.81 -14.88 13.47
C LEU A 5 24.39 -13.40 13.47
N ASN A 6 25.41 -12.59 13.66
CA ASN A 6 25.42 -11.15 13.42
C ASN A 6 25.19 -10.90 11.92
N THR A 7 23.96 -10.54 11.51
CA THR A 7 23.71 -9.98 10.19
C THR A 7 23.96 -8.49 10.25
N GLN A 8 25.21 -8.11 9.96
CA GLN A 8 25.53 -6.74 9.59
C GLN A 8 24.67 -6.31 8.40
N ASP A 9 24.04 -5.16 8.58
CA ASP A 9 23.37 -4.39 7.52
C ASP A 9 24.37 -4.08 6.38
N PRO A 10 24.22 -4.67 5.17
CA PRO A 10 25.12 -4.36 4.07
C PRO A 10 24.51 -3.23 3.25
N GLY A 11 24.91 -2.04 3.52
CA GLY A 11 24.88 -1.00 2.52
C GLY A 11 23.90 0.12 2.76
N GLY A 12 24.37 1.08 3.56
CA GLY A 12 23.95 2.47 3.40
C GLY A 12 24.09 2.89 1.94
N ARG A 13 23.08 2.65 1.15
CA ARG A 13 22.96 3.18 -0.21
C ARG A 13 22.89 4.68 -0.08
N ARG A 14 24.05 5.34 -0.15
CA ARG A 14 24.09 6.79 -0.34
C ARG A 14 23.21 7.10 -1.54
N PRO A 15 22.25 8.01 -1.42
CA PRO A 15 21.41 8.34 -2.54
C PRO A 15 22.32 8.84 -3.69
N VAL A 16 22.33 8.13 -4.80
CA VAL A 16 23.16 8.43 -5.98
C VAL A 16 22.98 9.88 -6.42
N GLY A 17 21.80 10.47 -6.13
CA GLY A 17 21.51 11.89 -6.36
C GLY A 17 22.33 12.88 -5.53
N ALA A 18 22.75 12.51 -4.32
CA ALA A 18 23.56 13.41 -3.47
C ALA A 18 24.96 13.63 -4.05
N GLY A 19 25.56 12.62 -4.67
CA GLY A 19 26.85 12.74 -5.32
C GLY A 19 26.86 13.70 -6.51
N PHE A 20 25.80 13.67 -7.32
CA PHE A 20 25.65 14.58 -8.46
C PHE A 20 25.36 16.03 -8.04
N LEU A 21 24.59 16.23 -6.97
CA LEU A 21 24.35 17.56 -6.40
C LEU A 21 25.65 18.16 -5.82
N VAL A 22 26.44 17.37 -5.11
CA VAL A 22 27.73 17.82 -4.57
C VAL A 22 28.74 18.11 -5.69
N ALA A 23 28.81 17.26 -6.71
CA ALA A 23 29.67 17.49 -7.87
C ALA A 23 29.26 18.75 -8.64
N GLY A 24 27.96 19.00 -8.81
CA GLY A 24 27.43 20.23 -9.42
C GLY A 24 27.79 21.48 -8.61
N LEU A 25 27.61 21.46 -7.29
CA LEU A 25 27.97 22.56 -6.39
C LEU A 25 29.47 22.84 -6.38
N VAL A 26 30.31 21.80 -6.42
CA VAL A 26 31.77 21.92 -6.51
C VAL A 26 32.20 22.51 -7.84
N ALA A 27 31.56 22.10 -8.96
CA ALA A 27 31.83 22.69 -10.28
C ALA A 27 31.48 24.17 -10.33
N ILE A 28 30.36 24.58 -9.73
CA ILE A 28 29.96 26.03 -9.64
C ILE A 28 30.98 26.78 -8.79
N ALA A 29 31.35 26.25 -7.62
CA ALA A 29 32.31 26.93 -6.75
C ALA A 29 33.67 27.10 -7.42
N LEU A 30 34.15 26.10 -8.16
CA LEU A 30 35.38 26.16 -8.94
C LEU A 30 35.26 27.16 -10.12
N GLY A 31 34.13 27.20 -10.83
CA GLY A 31 33.93 28.12 -11.93
C GLY A 31 33.85 29.60 -11.50
N LEU A 32 33.29 29.86 -10.30
CA LEU A 32 33.22 31.20 -9.70
C LEU A 32 34.56 31.65 -9.08
N LEU A 33 35.31 30.73 -8.48
CA LEU A 33 36.58 31.01 -7.81
C LEU A 33 37.76 31.12 -8.77
N LEU A 34 37.78 30.37 -9.88
CA LEU A 34 38.88 30.35 -10.82
C LEU A 34 39.11 31.69 -11.51
N PRO A 35 38.09 32.43 -12.00
CA PRO A 35 38.23 33.77 -12.56
C PRO A 35 38.71 34.80 -11.53
N LEU A 36 38.26 34.67 -10.27
CA LEU A 36 38.68 35.56 -9.18
C LEU A 36 40.15 35.40 -8.81
N LEU A 37 40.64 34.14 -8.86
CA LEU A 37 42.06 33.82 -8.53
C LEU A 37 43.03 34.18 -9.65
N LEU A 38 42.61 34.10 -10.90
CA LEU A 38 43.52 34.35 -12.07
C LEU A 38 43.58 35.79 -12.52
N GLY A 39 42.75 36.72 -12.05
CA GLY A 39 42.82 38.16 -12.21
C GLY A 39 42.87 38.73 -13.64
N SER A 40 42.66 37.91 -14.68
CA SER A 40 42.95 38.25 -16.08
C SER A 40 41.75 38.19 -17.03
N PHE A 41 40.51 38.05 -16.53
CA PHE A 41 39.32 37.99 -17.38
C PHE A 41 38.65 39.35 -17.56
N SER A 42 38.34 39.69 -18.82
CA SER A 42 37.48 40.85 -19.09
C SER A 42 36.07 40.59 -18.57
N GLN A 43 35.33 41.64 -18.21
CA GLN A 43 33.94 41.51 -17.72
C GLN A 43 33.03 40.68 -18.67
N ARG A 44 33.24 40.74 -19.98
CA ARG A 44 32.49 39.97 -20.98
C ARG A 44 32.76 38.46 -20.88
N GLN A 45 34.02 38.06 -20.63
CA GLN A 45 34.40 36.64 -20.48
C GLN A 45 33.83 36.04 -19.21
N ALA A 46 33.83 36.79 -18.10
CA ALA A 46 33.22 36.37 -16.85
C ALA A 46 31.69 36.16 -16.98
N LEU A 47 31.01 37.06 -17.69
CA LEU A 47 29.57 36.92 -17.97
C LEU A 47 29.24 35.71 -18.84
N LEU A 48 30.05 35.41 -19.87
CA LEU A 48 29.86 34.24 -20.73
C LEU A 48 30.05 32.93 -19.95
N LEU A 49 31.06 32.85 -19.08
CA LEU A 49 31.31 31.70 -18.23
C LEU A 49 30.14 31.46 -17.27
N ALA A 50 29.65 32.50 -16.59
CA ALA A 50 28.51 32.41 -15.70
C ALA A 50 27.24 31.96 -16.45
N LEU A 51 27.03 32.40 -17.68
CA LEU A 51 25.89 31.97 -18.51
C LEU A 51 25.99 30.47 -18.86
N VAL A 52 27.18 30.01 -19.26
CA VAL A 52 27.42 28.60 -19.58
C VAL A 52 27.19 27.70 -18.34
N GLU A 53 27.69 28.12 -17.18
CA GLU A 53 27.47 27.40 -15.92
C GLU A 53 25.98 27.34 -15.56
N ALA A 54 25.25 28.46 -15.68
CA ALA A 54 23.82 28.48 -15.41
C ALA A 54 23.04 27.52 -16.36
N VAL A 55 23.39 27.50 -17.65
CA VAL A 55 22.80 26.57 -18.62
C VAL A 55 23.13 25.13 -18.27
N CYS A 56 24.38 24.79 -17.92
CA CYS A 56 24.77 23.46 -17.52
C CYS A 56 23.98 22.98 -16.28
N LEU A 57 23.79 23.86 -15.29
CA LEU A 57 23.01 23.55 -14.11
C LEU A 57 21.56 23.26 -14.43
N VAL A 58 20.95 24.07 -15.28
CA VAL A 58 19.57 23.84 -15.72
C VAL A 58 19.45 22.49 -16.43
N VAL A 59 20.38 22.19 -17.35
CA VAL A 59 20.40 20.93 -18.10
C VAL A 59 20.57 19.72 -17.14
N VAL A 60 21.50 19.80 -16.19
CA VAL A 60 21.72 18.76 -15.18
C VAL A 60 20.48 18.61 -14.29
N GLY A 61 19.89 19.72 -13.83
CA GLY A 61 18.66 19.73 -13.02
C GLY A 61 17.49 19.07 -13.74
N ILE A 62 17.29 19.39 -15.03
CA ILE A 62 16.27 18.75 -15.86
C ILE A 62 16.57 17.25 -16.02
N GLY A 63 17.82 16.86 -16.28
CA GLY A 63 18.23 15.47 -16.40
C GLY A 63 17.92 14.65 -15.15
N VAL A 64 18.26 15.18 -13.97
CA VAL A 64 17.95 14.54 -12.67
C VAL A 64 16.45 14.42 -12.46
N LEU A 65 15.68 15.45 -12.78
CA LEU A 65 14.22 15.44 -12.65
C LEU A 65 13.58 14.38 -13.57
N LEU A 66 14.02 14.31 -14.82
CA LEU A 66 13.53 13.32 -15.78
C LEU A 66 13.90 11.90 -15.36
N MET A 67 15.10 11.70 -14.86
CA MET A 67 15.53 10.38 -14.34
C MET A 67 14.75 9.99 -13.10
N ALA A 68 14.52 10.90 -12.16
CA ALA A 68 13.67 10.65 -11.00
C ALA A 68 12.22 10.28 -11.38
N ARG A 69 11.66 10.97 -12.39
CA ARG A 69 10.33 10.64 -12.93
C ARG A 69 10.31 9.23 -13.57
N ARG A 70 11.33 8.88 -14.36
CA ARG A 70 11.44 7.54 -14.97
C ARG A 70 11.57 6.43 -13.92
N LEU A 71 12.39 6.65 -12.89
CA LEU A 71 12.55 5.69 -11.78
C LEU A 71 11.24 5.49 -11.03
N ARG A 72 10.50 6.56 -10.73
CA ARG A 72 9.17 6.48 -10.11
C ARG A 72 8.20 5.71 -11.01
N ALA A 73 8.12 6.05 -12.28
CA ALA A 73 7.22 5.36 -13.21
C ALA A 73 7.56 3.86 -13.35
N SER A 74 8.85 3.46 -13.36
CA SER A 74 9.27 2.06 -13.35
C SER A 74 8.90 1.37 -12.05
N HIS A 75 9.08 2.04 -10.92
CA HIS A 75 8.70 1.53 -9.60
C HIS A 75 7.18 1.32 -9.54
N ASP A 76 6.40 2.34 -9.93
CA ASP A 76 4.94 2.26 -9.95
C ASP A 76 4.44 1.16 -10.90
N ALA A 77 5.12 0.93 -12.03
CA ALA A 77 4.81 -0.16 -12.95
C ALA A 77 5.08 -1.55 -12.33
N LEU A 78 6.18 -1.71 -11.58
CA LEU A 78 6.47 -2.95 -10.84
C LEU A 78 5.46 -3.19 -9.71
N TRP A 79 5.12 -2.15 -8.94
CA TRP A 79 4.07 -2.20 -7.93
C TRP A 79 2.70 -2.51 -8.55
N ALA A 80 2.44 -1.99 -9.76
CA ALA A 80 1.21 -2.31 -10.49
C ALA A 80 1.11 -3.79 -10.91
N LEU A 81 2.22 -4.52 -10.97
CA LEU A 81 2.25 -5.97 -11.24
C LEU A 81 2.11 -6.82 -9.97
N ALA A 82 2.37 -6.25 -8.79
CA ALA A 82 2.16 -6.93 -7.52
C ALA A 82 0.66 -7.16 -7.31
N ARG A 83 0.25 -8.39 -7.02
CA ARG A 83 -1.15 -8.78 -6.74
C ARG A 83 -1.41 -9.04 -5.27
N ARG A 84 -0.37 -9.03 -4.44
CA ARG A 84 -0.46 -9.26 -3.01
C ARG A 84 -0.08 -8.00 -2.22
N ASP A 85 -0.71 -7.85 -1.07
CA ASP A 85 -0.28 -6.90 -0.06
C ASP A 85 0.96 -7.45 0.66
N GLU A 86 2.05 -6.67 0.65
CA GLU A 86 3.35 -7.13 1.16
C GLU A 86 3.36 -7.39 2.66
N LEU A 87 2.52 -6.69 3.39
CA LEU A 87 2.44 -6.82 4.84
C LEU A 87 1.66 -8.06 5.26
N THR A 88 0.50 -8.26 4.65
CA THR A 88 -0.46 -9.30 5.09
C THR A 88 -0.42 -10.57 4.24
N GLY A 89 0.19 -10.52 3.06
CA GLY A 89 0.28 -11.64 2.12
C GLY A 89 -1.03 -11.98 1.40
N VAL A 90 -2.17 -11.36 1.74
CA VAL A 90 -3.44 -11.50 1.03
C VAL A 90 -3.43 -10.71 -0.28
N GLY A 91 -4.49 -10.75 -1.07
CA GLY A 91 -4.62 -9.90 -2.25
C GLY A 91 -4.61 -8.42 -1.89
N ASN A 92 -4.08 -7.56 -2.76
CA ASN A 92 -4.15 -6.11 -2.58
C ASN A 92 -5.42 -5.52 -3.23
N TYR A 93 -5.66 -4.22 -3.05
CA TYR A 93 -6.82 -3.52 -3.61
C TYR A 93 -6.96 -3.69 -5.13
N ARG A 94 -5.85 -3.69 -5.87
CA ARG A 94 -5.88 -3.90 -7.32
C ARG A 94 -6.39 -5.30 -7.66
N SER A 95 -5.88 -6.33 -7.00
CA SER A 95 -6.33 -7.70 -7.23
C SER A 95 -7.77 -7.93 -6.78
N LEU A 96 -8.28 -7.18 -5.78
CA LEU A 96 -9.69 -7.13 -5.42
C LEU A 96 -10.53 -6.63 -6.61
N GLN A 97 -10.16 -5.50 -7.22
CA GLN A 97 -10.88 -4.93 -8.36
C GLN A 97 -10.89 -5.88 -9.58
N GLU A 98 -9.73 -6.48 -9.89
CA GLU A 98 -9.59 -7.46 -10.97
C GLU A 98 -10.50 -8.67 -10.70
N ARG A 99 -10.47 -9.21 -9.48
CA ARG A 99 -11.26 -10.37 -9.09
C ARG A 99 -12.77 -10.09 -9.07
N LEU A 100 -13.20 -8.91 -8.57
CA LEU A 100 -14.59 -8.49 -8.64
C LEU A 100 -15.10 -8.43 -10.08
N ALA A 101 -14.32 -7.83 -10.99
CA ALA A 101 -14.70 -7.78 -12.40
C ALA A 101 -14.84 -9.18 -13.04
N GLU A 102 -13.93 -10.11 -12.69
CA GLU A 102 -13.99 -11.50 -13.12
C GLU A 102 -15.25 -12.21 -12.60
N GLU A 103 -15.56 -12.07 -11.30
CA GLU A 103 -16.74 -12.72 -10.68
C GLU A 103 -18.04 -12.13 -11.19
N ILE A 104 -18.14 -10.81 -11.35
CA ILE A 104 -19.31 -10.16 -11.99
C ILE A 104 -19.53 -10.75 -13.39
N GLY A 105 -18.47 -10.81 -14.21
CA GLY A 105 -18.57 -11.39 -15.55
C GLY A 105 -18.95 -12.86 -15.56
N ARG A 106 -18.44 -13.64 -14.61
CA ARG A 106 -18.74 -15.07 -14.45
C ARG A 106 -20.18 -15.30 -14.01
N HIS A 107 -20.60 -14.64 -12.94
CA HIS A 107 -21.90 -14.86 -12.31
C HIS A 107 -23.04 -14.30 -13.17
N ARG A 108 -22.83 -13.17 -13.87
CA ARG A 108 -23.79 -12.66 -14.86
C ARG A 108 -24.09 -13.66 -15.99
N ARG A 109 -23.06 -14.39 -16.48
CA ARG A 109 -23.26 -15.39 -17.56
C ARG A 109 -24.01 -16.61 -17.09
N HIS A 110 -23.89 -16.98 -15.81
CA HIS A 110 -24.48 -18.21 -15.27
C HIS A 110 -25.74 -17.98 -14.43
N GLY A 111 -26.17 -16.72 -14.25
CA GLY A 111 -27.34 -16.38 -13.44
C GLY A 111 -27.17 -16.78 -11.97
N ARG A 112 -25.92 -16.72 -11.44
CA ARG A 112 -25.62 -17.08 -10.05
C ARG A 112 -25.30 -15.83 -9.22
N GLU A 113 -25.38 -16.00 -7.92
CA GLU A 113 -25.08 -14.96 -6.93
C GLU A 113 -23.69 -15.16 -6.34
N PHE A 114 -23.09 -14.06 -5.84
CA PHE A 114 -21.91 -14.08 -4.99
C PHE A 114 -21.98 -12.93 -3.99
N ALA A 115 -21.21 -13.01 -2.90
CA ALA A 115 -21.11 -11.96 -1.91
C ALA A 115 -19.75 -11.27 -1.92
N LEU A 116 -19.76 -9.97 -1.65
CA LEU A 116 -18.61 -9.18 -1.25
C LEU A 116 -18.78 -8.81 0.21
N VAL A 117 -17.87 -9.23 1.08
CA VAL A 117 -17.85 -8.87 2.51
C VAL A 117 -16.71 -7.90 2.74
N LEU A 118 -16.99 -6.74 3.33
CA LEU A 118 -16.00 -5.80 3.84
C LEU A 118 -15.83 -5.97 5.34
N LEU A 119 -14.63 -5.75 5.81
CA LEU A 119 -14.26 -5.85 7.22
C LEU A 119 -13.30 -4.73 7.58
N ASP A 120 -13.53 -4.08 8.74
CA ASP A 120 -12.69 -3.01 9.27
C ASP A 120 -12.42 -3.27 10.76
N LEU A 121 -11.16 -3.14 11.17
CA LEU A 121 -10.74 -3.40 12.55
C LEU A 121 -11.08 -2.22 13.46
N ASP A 122 -11.78 -2.52 14.55
CA ASP A 122 -12.18 -1.50 15.51
C ASP A 122 -10.97 -1.01 16.33
N GLY A 123 -10.79 0.31 16.37
CA GLY A 123 -9.79 0.93 17.23
C GLY A 123 -8.33 0.72 16.80
N PHE A 124 -8.06 0.29 15.57
CA PHE A 124 -6.69 0.05 15.08
C PHE A 124 -5.77 1.28 15.22
N LYS A 125 -6.31 2.47 15.02
CA LYS A 125 -5.57 3.72 15.25
C LYS A 125 -5.08 3.85 16.70
N ALA A 126 -5.92 3.54 17.68
CA ALA A 126 -5.54 3.58 19.10
C ALA A 126 -4.46 2.52 19.43
N ILE A 127 -4.47 1.38 18.74
CA ILE A 127 -3.43 0.36 18.84
C ILE A 127 -2.09 0.94 18.37
N ASN A 128 -2.04 1.56 17.20
CA ASN A 128 -0.84 2.21 16.67
C ASN A 128 -0.32 3.32 17.59
N GLU A 129 -1.21 4.16 18.11
CA GLU A 129 -0.83 5.25 19.02
C GLU A 129 -0.27 4.73 20.34
N ARG A 130 -0.76 3.61 20.83
CA ARG A 130 -0.36 3.05 22.12
C ARG A 130 0.87 2.14 22.04
N PHE A 131 1.01 1.33 20.99
CA PHE A 131 2.02 0.27 20.88
C PHE A 131 3.03 0.49 19.75
N GLY A 132 2.81 1.52 18.91
CA GLY A 132 3.63 1.84 17.76
C GLY A 132 3.21 1.09 16.49
N HIS A 133 3.57 1.64 15.34
CA HIS A 133 3.20 1.12 14.03
C HIS A 133 3.72 -0.30 13.77
N LEU A 134 4.87 -0.67 14.32
CA LEU A 134 5.42 -2.03 14.14
C LEU A 134 4.51 -3.11 14.72
N GLU A 135 3.89 -2.85 15.87
CA GLU A 135 2.92 -3.78 16.46
C GLU A 135 1.60 -3.79 15.70
N GLY A 136 1.15 -2.63 15.19
CA GLY A 136 0.00 -2.58 14.29
C GLY A 136 0.23 -3.37 13.00
N ASP A 137 1.42 -3.29 12.41
CA ASP A 137 1.79 -4.05 11.23
C ASP A 137 1.80 -5.57 11.50
N ARG A 138 2.31 -6.01 12.65
CA ARG A 138 2.24 -7.41 13.06
C ARG A 138 0.80 -7.89 13.20
N LEU A 139 -0.06 -7.09 13.83
CA LEU A 139 -1.48 -7.41 13.95
C LEU A 139 -2.13 -7.58 12.58
N LEU A 140 -1.90 -6.65 11.65
CA LEU A 140 -2.45 -6.74 10.29
C LEU A 140 -1.99 -8.01 9.57
N ALA A 141 -0.70 -8.37 9.69
CA ALA A 141 -0.16 -9.60 9.11
C ALA A 141 -0.84 -10.85 9.71
N GLU A 142 -1.01 -10.89 11.03
CA GLU A 142 -1.69 -12.00 11.73
C GLU A 142 -3.18 -12.10 11.34
N ILE A 143 -3.87 -10.96 11.20
CA ILE A 143 -5.26 -10.92 10.74
C ILE A 143 -5.36 -11.42 9.30
N GLY A 144 -4.47 -11.01 8.40
CA GLY A 144 -4.43 -11.50 7.02
C GLY A 144 -4.35 -13.03 6.94
N VAL A 145 -3.47 -13.64 7.74
CA VAL A 145 -3.36 -15.11 7.87
C VAL A 145 -4.65 -15.69 8.46
N ALA A 146 -5.17 -15.11 9.54
CA ALA A 146 -6.35 -15.60 10.22
C ALA A 146 -7.60 -15.61 9.33
N LEU A 147 -7.79 -14.55 8.52
CA LEU A 147 -8.87 -14.46 7.56
C LEU A 147 -8.71 -15.48 6.43
N SER A 148 -7.47 -15.65 5.92
CA SER A 148 -7.18 -16.65 4.88
C SER A 148 -7.43 -18.10 5.34
N ASP A 149 -7.16 -18.39 6.60
CA ASP A 149 -7.41 -19.72 7.19
C ASP A 149 -8.90 -19.99 7.45
N GLU A 150 -9.73 -18.95 7.56
CA GLU A 150 -11.16 -19.06 7.89
C GLU A 150 -12.06 -19.23 6.65
N VAL A 151 -11.58 -18.84 5.48
CA VAL A 151 -12.33 -18.88 4.22
C VAL A 151 -12.07 -20.19 3.45
N ARG A 152 -12.96 -20.53 2.50
CA ARG A 152 -12.83 -21.69 1.64
C ARG A 152 -11.79 -21.44 0.53
N ALA A 153 -11.37 -22.49 -0.16
CA ALA A 153 -10.39 -22.40 -1.24
C ALA A 153 -10.84 -21.55 -2.44
N GLU A 154 -12.14 -21.51 -2.70
CA GLU A 154 -12.78 -20.69 -3.74
C GLU A 154 -12.94 -19.23 -3.34
N ASP A 155 -12.97 -18.91 -2.05
CA ASP A 155 -13.05 -17.56 -1.53
C ASP A 155 -11.72 -16.82 -1.70
N SER A 156 -11.75 -15.52 -1.69
CA SER A 156 -10.55 -14.73 -1.89
C SER A 156 -10.51 -13.57 -0.89
N VAL A 157 -9.40 -13.43 -0.17
CA VAL A 157 -9.17 -12.39 0.83
C VAL A 157 -8.26 -11.32 0.27
N PHE A 158 -8.58 -10.06 0.57
CA PHE A 158 -7.85 -8.88 0.10
C PHE A 158 -7.72 -7.86 1.23
N ARG A 159 -6.69 -7.01 1.13
CA ARG A 159 -6.56 -5.79 1.94
C ARG A 159 -6.80 -4.59 1.06
N GLN A 160 -7.76 -3.73 1.41
CA GLN A 160 -8.05 -2.51 0.65
C GLN A 160 -7.05 -1.39 0.98
N GLY A 161 -6.61 -1.31 2.21
CA GLY A 161 -5.66 -0.33 2.73
C GLY A 161 -5.87 -0.15 4.23
N GLY A 162 -4.89 0.42 4.95
CA GLY A 162 -5.03 0.62 6.38
C GLY A 162 -5.38 -0.66 7.14
N ASP A 163 -6.52 -0.65 7.80
CA ASP A 163 -7.12 -1.73 8.60
C ASP A 163 -8.36 -2.38 7.94
N GLU A 164 -8.57 -2.10 6.63
CA GLU A 164 -9.71 -2.58 5.86
C GLU A 164 -9.36 -3.81 5.04
N PHE A 165 -10.19 -4.85 5.17
CA PHE A 165 -10.13 -6.10 4.42
C PHE A 165 -11.40 -6.32 3.61
N ALA A 166 -11.29 -7.13 2.55
CA ALA A 166 -12.41 -7.55 1.74
C ALA A 166 -12.33 -9.06 1.48
N VAL A 167 -13.49 -9.72 1.40
CA VAL A 167 -13.59 -11.13 1.04
C VAL A 167 -14.63 -11.28 -0.06
N ILE A 168 -14.27 -11.92 -1.16
CA ILE A 168 -15.20 -12.34 -2.20
C ILE A 168 -15.58 -13.79 -1.92
N VAL A 169 -16.88 -14.05 -1.84
CA VAL A 169 -17.46 -15.37 -1.56
C VAL A 169 -18.30 -15.79 -2.77
N PRO A 170 -17.74 -16.56 -3.72
CA PRO A 170 -18.46 -17.02 -4.89
C PRO A 170 -19.61 -17.97 -4.52
N GLU A 171 -20.67 -17.95 -5.32
CA GLU A 171 -21.81 -18.88 -5.22
C GLU A 171 -22.47 -18.90 -3.82
N ALA A 172 -22.47 -17.76 -3.11
CA ALA A 172 -23.10 -17.60 -1.81
C ALA A 172 -24.40 -16.81 -1.92
N ASN A 173 -25.39 -17.21 -1.15
CA ASN A 173 -26.61 -16.44 -0.92
C ASN A 173 -26.43 -15.50 0.30
N ALA A 174 -27.45 -14.67 0.59
CA ALA A 174 -27.36 -13.67 1.68
C ALA A 174 -27.17 -14.29 3.08
N GLU A 175 -27.78 -15.46 3.34
CA GLU A 175 -27.63 -16.15 4.62
C GLU A 175 -26.20 -16.69 4.80
N GLU A 176 -25.62 -17.25 3.74
CA GLU A 176 -24.23 -17.70 3.71
C GLU A 176 -23.24 -16.53 3.83
N ALA A 177 -23.54 -15.38 3.20
CA ALA A 177 -22.74 -14.17 3.32
C ALA A 177 -22.70 -13.65 4.75
N GLU A 178 -23.86 -13.57 5.45
CA GLU A 178 -23.93 -13.20 6.87
C GLU A 178 -23.17 -14.18 7.76
N GLU A 179 -23.29 -15.48 7.49
CA GLU A 179 -22.56 -16.52 8.22
C GLU A 179 -21.04 -16.35 8.06
N VAL A 180 -20.57 -16.10 6.83
CA VAL A 180 -19.15 -15.81 6.57
C VAL A 180 -18.72 -14.54 7.31
N ALA A 181 -19.47 -13.45 7.22
CA ALA A 181 -19.19 -12.21 7.94
C ALA A 181 -19.09 -12.43 9.45
N ARG A 182 -20.01 -13.21 10.03
CA ARG A 182 -20.01 -13.56 11.45
C ARG A 182 -18.78 -14.40 11.83
N ARG A 183 -18.39 -15.39 11.03
CA ARG A 183 -17.20 -16.21 11.25
C ARG A 183 -15.93 -15.37 11.20
N LEU A 184 -15.80 -14.48 10.23
CA LEU A 184 -14.65 -13.58 10.10
C LEU A 184 -14.52 -12.67 11.32
N ARG A 185 -15.61 -12.02 11.78
CA ARG A 185 -15.63 -11.25 13.04
C ARG A 185 -15.19 -12.10 14.24
N GLY A 186 -15.75 -13.30 14.37
CA GLY A 186 -15.40 -14.22 15.43
C GLY A 186 -13.94 -14.69 15.38
N ARG A 187 -13.37 -14.81 14.18
CA ARG A 187 -11.96 -15.18 13.99
C ARG A 187 -11.03 -14.07 14.43
N VAL A 188 -11.34 -12.81 14.09
CA VAL A 188 -10.62 -11.62 14.56
C VAL A 188 -10.69 -11.51 16.07
N ALA A 189 -11.88 -11.62 16.66
CA ALA A 189 -12.09 -11.48 18.10
C ALA A 189 -11.36 -12.53 18.95
N ARG A 190 -11.10 -13.72 18.40
CA ARG A 190 -10.34 -14.79 19.06
C ARG A 190 -8.83 -14.59 19.03
N ARG A 191 -8.32 -13.65 18.25
CA ARG A 191 -6.91 -13.28 18.24
C ARG A 191 -6.67 -12.26 19.34
N GLY A 192 -5.93 -12.63 20.38
CA GLY A 192 -5.33 -11.68 21.30
C GLY A 192 -4.30 -10.85 20.57
N PHE A 193 -4.05 -9.64 21.04
CA PHE A 193 -3.11 -8.72 20.43
C PHE A 193 -1.74 -8.75 21.15
N GLY A 194 -0.66 -8.96 20.39
CA GLY A 194 0.70 -8.96 20.89
C GLY A 194 1.00 -10.12 21.84
N SER A 195 1.97 -9.95 22.75
CA SER A 195 2.32 -10.90 23.79
C SER A 195 1.26 -11.05 24.90
N ASP A 196 0.20 -10.25 24.86
CA ASP A 196 -0.90 -10.25 25.82
C ASP A 196 -2.18 -10.75 25.13
N GLU A 197 -2.43 -12.05 25.19
CA GLU A 197 -3.60 -12.74 24.64
C GLU A 197 -4.95 -12.22 25.16
N GLN A 198 -4.94 -11.34 26.18
CA GLN A 198 -6.14 -10.81 26.83
C GLN A 198 -6.70 -9.54 26.20
N ARG A 199 -6.16 -9.09 25.06
CA ARG A 199 -6.63 -7.88 24.37
C ARG A 199 -7.46 -8.24 23.15
N PRO A 200 -8.78 -8.27 23.28
CA PRO A 200 -9.65 -8.58 22.15
C PRO A 200 -9.51 -7.48 21.09
N VAL A 201 -9.31 -7.90 19.85
CA VAL A 201 -9.49 -7.06 18.67
C VAL A 201 -10.87 -7.36 18.13
N SER A 202 -11.67 -6.34 17.87
CA SER A 202 -12.96 -6.50 17.20
C SER A 202 -12.91 -5.98 15.77
N ALA A 203 -13.90 -6.33 15.00
CA ALA A 203 -14.09 -5.85 13.65
C ALA A 203 -15.57 -5.69 13.34
N ALA A 204 -15.89 -4.64 12.61
CA ALA A 204 -17.18 -4.49 11.97
C ALA A 204 -17.14 -5.10 10.57
N THR A 205 -18.29 -5.57 10.09
CA THR A 205 -18.44 -6.10 8.72
C THR A 205 -19.71 -5.55 8.09
N GLY A 206 -19.63 -5.34 6.76
CA GLY A 206 -20.79 -5.12 5.91
C GLY A 206 -20.67 -6.00 4.67
N PHE A 207 -21.76 -6.32 3.99
CA PHE A 207 -21.69 -7.12 2.78
C PHE A 207 -22.66 -6.63 1.70
N ALA A 208 -22.37 -6.99 0.45
CA ALA A 208 -23.22 -6.77 -0.71
C ALA A 208 -23.37 -8.04 -1.51
N MET A 209 -24.55 -8.26 -2.06
CA MET A 209 -24.92 -9.39 -2.91
C MET A 209 -24.96 -9.00 -4.38
N PHE A 210 -24.24 -9.71 -5.23
CA PHE A 210 -24.43 -9.63 -6.67
C PHE A 210 -25.57 -10.59 -7.10
N PRO A 211 -26.53 -10.18 -7.95
CA PRO A 211 -26.69 -8.84 -8.52
C PRO A 211 -27.61 -7.92 -7.71
N ALA A 212 -28.17 -8.37 -6.58
CA ALA A 212 -29.25 -7.70 -5.84
C ALA A 212 -28.86 -6.28 -5.37
N ASP A 213 -27.64 -6.09 -4.86
CA ASP A 213 -27.15 -4.83 -4.29
C ASP A 213 -26.27 -4.04 -5.28
N GLY A 214 -25.96 -4.63 -6.45
CA GLY A 214 -25.20 -3.96 -7.50
C GLY A 214 -24.72 -4.89 -8.60
N GLU A 215 -24.58 -4.34 -9.81
CA GLU A 215 -24.08 -5.06 -10.98
C GLU A 215 -22.70 -4.60 -11.45
N SER A 216 -22.03 -3.72 -10.69
CA SER A 216 -20.67 -3.24 -10.94
C SER A 216 -19.83 -3.31 -9.67
N ALA A 217 -18.51 -3.33 -9.81
CA ALA A 217 -17.58 -3.33 -8.68
C ALA A 217 -17.83 -2.12 -7.76
N ASP A 218 -17.99 -0.92 -8.33
CA ASP A 218 -18.22 0.31 -7.55
C ASP A 218 -19.56 0.27 -6.80
N ALA A 219 -20.62 -0.28 -7.42
CA ALA A 219 -21.92 -0.40 -6.76
C ALA A 219 -21.86 -1.37 -5.58
N LEU A 220 -21.23 -2.55 -5.76
CA LEU A 220 -21.08 -3.55 -4.69
C LEU A 220 -20.21 -3.02 -3.55
N LEU A 221 -19.07 -2.38 -3.86
CA LEU A 221 -18.22 -1.76 -2.85
C LEU A 221 -18.95 -0.66 -2.09
N GLY A 222 -19.68 0.21 -2.79
CA GLY A 222 -20.45 1.29 -2.16
C GLY A 222 -21.57 0.78 -1.26
N PHE A 223 -22.28 -0.30 -1.66
CA PHE A 223 -23.33 -0.90 -0.83
C PHE A 223 -22.73 -1.57 0.43
N ALA A 224 -21.68 -2.39 0.26
CA ALA A 224 -21.02 -3.05 1.38
C ALA A 224 -20.40 -2.06 2.36
N ASP A 225 -19.85 -0.91 1.88
CA ASP A 225 -19.32 0.16 2.72
C ASP A 225 -20.45 0.84 3.54
N ALA A 226 -21.59 1.11 2.90
CA ALA A 226 -22.76 1.67 3.59
C ALA A 226 -23.29 0.73 4.68
N ASP A 227 -23.32 -0.58 4.43
CA ASP A 227 -23.72 -1.60 5.40
C ASP A 227 -22.72 -1.70 6.55
N LEU A 228 -21.40 -1.71 6.25
CA LEU A 228 -20.33 -1.66 7.24
C LEU A 228 -20.42 -0.40 8.13
N PHE A 229 -20.69 0.75 7.51
CA PHE A 229 -20.86 1.98 8.26
C PHE A 229 -22.08 1.94 9.20
N ALA A 230 -23.19 1.33 8.75
CA ALA A 230 -24.37 1.12 9.59
C ALA A 230 -24.05 0.19 10.78
N ALA A 231 -23.31 -0.91 10.53
CA ALA A 231 -22.88 -1.84 11.58
C ALA A 231 -22.00 -1.18 12.65
N LYS A 232 -21.08 -0.29 12.27
CA LYS A 232 -20.24 0.49 13.21
C LYS A 232 -21.02 1.47 14.09
N ARG A 233 -22.22 1.84 13.70
CA ARG A 233 -23.08 2.78 14.44
C ARG A 233 -24.15 2.09 15.29
N ALA A 234 -24.33 0.80 15.09
CA ALA A 234 -25.23 0.02 15.93
C ALA A 234 -24.66 -0.08 17.36
N PRO A 235 -25.47 0.16 18.40
CA PRO A 235 -25.02 0.18 19.78
C PRO A 235 -24.55 -1.17 20.29
#